data_b9e7dca2ec214eba15413ed10596c817
#
_entry.id   b9e7dca2ec214eba15413ed10596c817
#
_cell.length_a   1.000
_cell.length_b   1.000
_cell.length_c   1.000
_cell.angle_alpha   90.00
_cell.angle_beta   90.00
_cell.angle_gamma   90.00
#
_symmetry.space_group_name_H-M   'P 1'
#
loop_
_entity.id
_entity.type
_entity.pdbx_description
1 polymer ?
#
loop_
_entity_poly.entity_id
_entity_poly.type
_entity_poly.pdbx_seq_one_letter_code
_entity_poly.pdbx_strand_id
1 'polypeptide(L)'
;VYIPYVRGGKNKKVEDQFFNSFENIYTHVNLSEMGTNQLAFTPVVVELKDGKKLCIAESDVESYPGMFVRNANQSNSLKGVFAPYPKETVQGGHNKLQKLVTAREDYIAKCSGRRSFPWRIAIVSSDDKELLDNDMVYKLAAPSRLEDTSWIKPGKVAWEWWNSCGLSGVDFKAGVNNVTYKAYIDFASKHGICLLYTSPSPRDA
;
A
#
# COMPACT_ATOMS: atom_id res chain seq x y z
N VAL A 1 -19.48 0.61 -1.10
CA VAL A 1 -18.11 0.48 -0.62
C VAL A 1 -17.15 0.69 -1.76
N TYR A 2 -16.12 1.48 -1.54
CA TYR A 2 -15.01 1.67 -2.47
C TYR A 2 -13.84 0.79 -2.03
N ILE A 3 -13.47 -0.18 -2.85
CA ILE A 3 -12.57 -1.25 -2.45
C ILE A 3 -11.43 -1.41 -3.45
N PRO A 4 -10.17 -1.38 -3.01
CA PRO A 4 -9.05 -1.86 -3.78
C PRO A 4 -8.95 -3.39 -3.64
N TYR A 5 -9.44 -4.12 -4.62
CA TYR A 5 -9.25 -5.56 -4.67
C TYR A 5 -7.88 -5.94 -5.21
N VAL A 6 -7.39 -7.08 -4.80
CA VAL A 6 -6.22 -7.68 -5.44
C VAL A 6 -6.51 -7.94 -6.93
N ARG A 7 -5.59 -7.57 -7.79
CA ARG A 7 -5.70 -7.77 -9.24
C ARG A 7 -5.88 -9.26 -9.56
N GLY A 8 -6.97 -9.60 -10.26
CA GLY A 8 -7.30 -10.99 -10.59
C GLY A 8 -7.78 -11.86 -9.43
N GLY A 9 -8.17 -11.26 -8.30
CA GLY A 9 -8.44 -11.96 -7.04
C GLY A 9 -9.79 -12.68 -6.92
N LYS A 10 -10.74 -12.50 -7.83
CA LYS A 10 -12.10 -13.06 -7.70
C LYS A 10 -12.15 -14.57 -7.43
N ASN A 11 -11.19 -15.33 -7.93
CA ASN A 11 -11.17 -16.79 -7.81
C ASN A 11 -9.98 -17.31 -7.00
N LYS A 12 -9.23 -16.44 -6.32
CA LYS A 12 -8.09 -16.84 -5.51
C LYS A 12 -8.52 -17.26 -4.12
N LYS A 13 -7.81 -18.23 -3.54
CA LYS A 13 -7.91 -18.51 -2.11
C LYS A 13 -7.47 -17.27 -1.31
N VAL A 14 -7.98 -17.12 -0.10
CA VAL A 14 -7.59 -16.01 0.80
C VAL A 14 -6.07 -15.97 0.98
N GLU A 15 -5.45 -17.12 1.17
CA GLU A 15 -3.99 -17.24 1.35
C GLU A 15 -3.19 -16.68 0.17
N ASP A 16 -3.61 -16.96 -1.04
CA ASP A 16 -2.93 -16.49 -2.25
C ASP A 16 -2.97 -14.96 -2.39
N GLN A 17 -3.98 -14.31 -1.79
CA GLN A 17 -4.16 -12.87 -1.85
C GLN A 17 -3.16 -12.11 -0.97
N PHE A 18 -2.63 -12.71 0.09
CA PHE A 18 -1.61 -12.10 0.94
C PHE A 18 -0.28 -11.80 0.22
N PHE A 19 -0.06 -12.42 -0.94
CA PHE A 19 1.17 -12.23 -1.74
C PHE A 19 1.00 -11.29 -2.93
N ASN A 20 -0.20 -10.76 -3.14
CA ASN A 20 -0.50 -9.98 -4.33
C ASN A 20 -0.54 -8.48 -4.02
N SER A 21 -0.30 -7.67 -5.05
CA SER A 21 -0.53 -6.24 -4.99
C SER A 21 -2.03 -5.93 -4.99
N PHE A 22 -2.41 -4.96 -4.17
CA PHE A 22 -3.73 -4.34 -4.15
C PHE A 22 -3.74 -3.00 -4.91
N GLU A 23 -2.65 -2.66 -5.59
CA GLU A 23 -2.57 -1.51 -6.47
C GLU A 23 -3.44 -1.76 -7.71
N ASN A 24 -4.64 -1.23 -7.68
CA ASN A 24 -5.66 -1.45 -8.70
C ASN A 24 -6.68 -0.30 -8.68
N ILE A 25 -7.51 -0.22 -9.71
CA ILE A 25 -8.65 0.69 -9.76
C ILE A 25 -9.65 0.28 -8.67
N TYR A 26 -10.14 1.27 -7.93
CA TYR A 26 -11.17 1.03 -6.92
C TYR A 26 -12.47 0.54 -7.56
N THR A 27 -13.06 -0.46 -6.96
CA THR A 27 -14.37 -0.98 -7.37
C THR A 27 -15.43 -0.50 -6.38
N HIS A 28 -16.49 0.09 -6.90
CA HIS A 28 -17.66 0.49 -6.10
C HIS A 28 -18.69 -0.63 -6.15
N VAL A 29 -18.98 -1.23 -5.01
CA VAL A 29 -19.93 -2.35 -4.87
C VAL A 29 -20.75 -2.22 -3.61
N ASN A 30 -21.92 -2.85 -3.56
CA ASN A 30 -22.63 -3.03 -2.30
C ASN A 30 -21.90 -4.03 -1.40
N LEU A 31 -21.98 -3.85 -0.08
CA LEU A 31 -21.35 -4.78 0.86
C LEU A 31 -21.78 -6.23 0.64
N SER A 32 -23.07 -6.46 0.35
CA SER A 32 -23.62 -7.79 0.10
C SER A 32 -23.10 -8.45 -1.19
N GLU A 33 -22.58 -7.65 -2.12
CA GLU A 33 -22.03 -8.13 -3.40
C GLU A 33 -20.52 -8.39 -3.32
N MET A 34 -19.88 -7.94 -2.26
CA MET A 34 -18.46 -8.20 -2.01
C MET A 34 -18.26 -9.71 -1.77
N GLY A 35 -17.33 -10.32 -2.52
CA GLY A 35 -17.04 -11.74 -2.39
C GLY A 35 -16.54 -12.13 -0.99
N THR A 36 -17.08 -13.20 -0.43
CA THR A 36 -16.72 -13.66 0.93
C THR A 36 -15.26 -14.09 1.06
N ASN A 37 -14.64 -14.53 -0.01
CA ASN A 37 -13.22 -14.90 -0.05
C ASN A 37 -12.34 -13.81 -0.67
N GLN A 38 -12.92 -12.69 -1.06
CA GLN A 38 -12.21 -11.60 -1.68
C GLN A 38 -11.75 -10.59 -0.61
N LEU A 39 -10.45 -10.42 -0.49
CA LEU A 39 -9.86 -9.45 0.43
C LEU A 39 -9.83 -8.07 -0.19
N ALA A 40 -10.05 -7.06 0.64
CA ALA A 40 -9.73 -5.68 0.36
C ALA A 40 -8.71 -5.18 1.38
N PHE A 41 -7.82 -4.30 0.94
CA PHE A 41 -6.79 -3.70 1.78
C PHE A 41 -7.32 -2.40 2.41
N THR A 42 -6.92 -2.10 3.64
CA THR A 42 -7.21 -0.82 4.28
C THR A 42 -6.34 0.32 3.72
N PRO A 43 -6.85 1.56 3.63
CA PRO A 43 -8.16 2.02 4.08
C PRO A 43 -9.30 1.61 3.16
N VAL A 44 -10.49 1.40 3.73
CA VAL A 44 -11.72 1.08 3.00
C VAL A 44 -12.79 2.10 3.36
N VAL A 45 -13.44 2.67 2.36
CA VAL A 45 -14.52 3.64 2.55
C VAL A 45 -15.87 2.99 2.26
N VAL A 46 -16.79 3.09 3.22
CA VAL A 46 -18.17 2.60 3.14
C VAL A 46 -19.11 3.80 3.15
N GLU A 47 -19.96 3.89 2.15
CA GLU A 47 -21.04 4.85 2.10
C GLU A 47 -22.25 4.31 2.88
N LEU A 48 -22.72 5.05 3.86
CA LEU A 48 -23.86 4.69 4.68
C LEU A 48 -25.18 5.18 4.05
N LYS A 49 -26.30 4.58 4.47
CA LYS A 49 -27.62 4.90 3.89
C LYS A 49 -28.05 6.37 4.09
N ASP A 50 -27.55 7.02 5.13
CA ASP A 50 -27.81 8.43 5.43
C ASP A 50 -26.86 9.41 4.73
N GLY A 51 -26.05 8.91 3.79
CA GLY A 51 -25.08 9.70 3.03
C GLY A 51 -23.74 9.91 3.74
N LYS A 52 -23.62 9.54 5.01
CA LYS A 52 -22.34 9.57 5.73
C LYS A 52 -21.35 8.57 5.15
N LYS A 53 -20.08 8.83 5.41
CA LYS A 53 -18.97 7.94 5.03
C LYS A 53 -18.35 7.34 6.28
N LEU A 54 -17.99 6.06 6.19
CA LEU A 54 -17.21 5.35 7.18
C LEU A 54 -15.91 4.91 6.54
N CYS A 55 -14.78 5.44 7.00
CA CYS A 55 -13.46 4.98 6.58
C CYS A 55 -12.90 4.05 7.66
N ILE A 56 -12.51 2.85 7.25
CA ILE A 56 -11.83 1.87 8.10
C ILE A 56 -10.35 1.94 7.79
N ALA A 57 -9.54 2.26 8.78
CA ALA A 57 -8.10 2.45 8.67
C ALA A 57 -7.35 1.83 9.85
N GLU A 58 -6.04 1.92 9.81
CA GLU A 58 -5.14 1.47 10.87
C GLU A 58 -4.10 2.53 11.17
N SER A 59 -3.58 2.51 12.38
CA SER A 59 -2.41 3.29 12.77
C SER A 59 -1.51 2.46 13.68
N ASP A 60 -0.23 2.83 13.75
CA ASP A 60 0.78 2.20 14.59
C ASP A 60 0.96 0.70 14.32
N VAL A 61 0.92 0.32 13.04
CA VAL A 61 1.12 -1.06 12.60
C VAL A 61 2.61 -1.40 12.63
N GLU A 62 3.13 -1.67 13.83
CA GLU A 62 4.51 -2.04 14.05
C GLU A 62 4.62 -3.49 14.53
N SER A 63 5.44 -4.31 13.86
CA SER A 63 5.64 -5.72 14.19
C SER A 63 4.34 -6.51 14.37
N TYR A 64 3.35 -6.17 13.54
CA TYR A 64 2.02 -6.75 13.54
C TYR A 64 1.49 -6.80 12.09
N PRO A 65 0.70 -7.78 11.69
CA PRO A 65 0.16 -7.81 10.34
C PRO A 65 -0.86 -6.68 10.13
N GLY A 66 -0.81 -6.04 8.96
CA GLY A 66 -1.85 -5.13 8.50
C GLY A 66 -3.18 -5.87 8.32
N MET A 67 -4.26 -5.14 8.50
CA MET A 67 -5.61 -5.68 8.39
C MET A 67 -6.09 -5.66 6.94
N PHE A 68 -6.57 -6.80 6.48
CA PHE A 68 -7.46 -6.89 5.33
C PHE A 68 -8.90 -6.94 5.82
N VAL A 69 -9.83 -6.62 4.95
CA VAL A 69 -11.26 -6.82 5.22
C VAL A 69 -11.90 -7.66 4.12
N ARG A 70 -12.93 -8.42 4.50
CA ARG A 70 -13.77 -9.16 3.57
C ARG A 70 -15.23 -9.08 4.00
N ASN A 71 -16.15 -9.44 3.12
CA ASN A 71 -17.54 -9.59 3.49
C ASN A 71 -17.70 -10.71 4.52
N ALA A 72 -18.54 -10.49 5.52
CA ALA A 72 -18.91 -11.50 6.50
C ALA A 72 -20.19 -12.21 6.06
N ASN A 73 -20.05 -13.36 5.38
CA ASN A 73 -21.16 -14.25 5.04
C ASN A 73 -22.27 -13.62 4.14
N GLN A 74 -21.87 -12.84 3.12
CA GLN A 74 -22.78 -12.16 2.20
C GLN A 74 -23.79 -11.20 2.90
N SER A 75 -23.40 -10.69 4.06
CA SER A 75 -24.15 -9.71 4.82
C SER A 75 -23.64 -8.29 4.57
N ASN A 76 -24.36 -7.29 5.12
CA ASN A 76 -23.90 -5.90 5.14
C ASN A 76 -22.87 -5.65 6.26
N SER A 77 -21.90 -6.55 6.41
CA SER A 77 -20.85 -6.45 7.42
C SER A 77 -19.49 -6.82 6.86
N LEU A 78 -18.45 -6.21 7.42
CA LEU A 78 -17.06 -6.49 7.12
C LEU A 78 -16.42 -7.24 8.29
N LYS A 79 -15.55 -8.19 7.94
CA LYS A 79 -14.72 -8.92 8.89
C LYS A 79 -13.25 -8.61 8.62
N GLY A 80 -12.53 -8.24 9.67
CA GLY A 80 -11.07 -8.11 9.63
C GLY A 80 -10.40 -9.47 9.43
N VAL A 81 -9.37 -9.50 8.59
CA VAL A 81 -8.58 -10.68 8.28
C VAL A 81 -7.11 -10.31 8.38
N PHE A 82 -6.32 -11.17 9.02
CA PHE A 82 -4.89 -10.97 9.19
C PHE A 82 -4.14 -12.16 8.63
N ALA A 83 -3.03 -11.90 7.94
CA ALA A 83 -2.15 -12.98 7.53
C ALA A 83 -1.51 -13.62 8.76
N PRO A 84 -1.61 -14.94 8.96
CA PRO A 84 -0.94 -15.62 10.05
C PRO A 84 0.58 -15.49 9.96
N TYR A 85 1.26 -15.61 11.10
CA TYR A 85 2.71 -15.42 11.20
C TYR A 85 3.47 -16.41 10.31
N PRO A 86 4.51 -15.97 9.59
CA PRO A 86 5.32 -16.84 8.76
C PRO A 86 6.04 -17.91 9.61
N LYS A 87 5.85 -19.19 9.28
CA LYS A 87 6.57 -20.33 9.86
C LYS A 87 7.79 -20.68 9.02
N GLU A 88 7.58 -20.81 7.72
CA GLU A 88 8.62 -21.15 6.77
C GLU A 88 8.61 -20.17 5.61
N THR A 89 9.78 -19.84 5.10
CA THR A 89 9.93 -18.94 3.96
C THR A 89 10.98 -19.45 3.00
N VAL A 90 10.76 -19.22 1.71
CA VAL A 90 11.75 -19.51 0.65
C VAL A 90 12.05 -18.23 -0.13
N GLN A 91 13.26 -18.12 -0.62
CA GLN A 91 13.62 -17.02 -1.52
C GLN A 91 12.99 -17.27 -2.90
N GLY A 92 12.23 -16.29 -3.42
CA GLY A 92 11.48 -16.46 -4.67
C GLY A 92 10.89 -15.14 -5.17
N GLY A 93 9.80 -15.24 -5.92
CA GLY A 93 9.12 -14.10 -6.49
C GLY A 93 9.88 -13.48 -7.67
N HIS A 94 9.56 -12.24 -7.99
CA HIS A 94 10.19 -11.51 -9.09
C HIS A 94 11.70 -11.38 -8.86
N ASN A 95 12.49 -11.86 -9.80
CA ASN A 95 13.96 -11.90 -9.72
C ASN A 95 14.53 -12.57 -8.44
N LYS A 96 13.75 -13.41 -7.77
CA LYS A 96 14.10 -14.03 -6.49
C LYS A 96 14.45 -13.04 -5.37
N LEU A 97 13.88 -11.84 -5.41
CA LEU A 97 14.14 -10.80 -4.41
C LEU A 97 13.20 -10.85 -3.21
N GLN A 98 12.19 -11.71 -3.27
CA GLN A 98 11.14 -11.79 -2.24
C GLN A 98 11.31 -13.03 -1.38
N LYS A 99 10.96 -12.92 -0.10
CA LYS A 99 10.74 -14.07 0.77
C LYS A 99 9.28 -14.47 0.69
N LEU A 100 9.02 -15.61 0.07
CA LEU A 100 7.68 -16.19 -0.04
C LEU A 100 7.40 -17.07 1.18
N VAL A 101 6.28 -16.86 1.84
CA VAL A 101 5.85 -17.68 2.96
C VAL A 101 5.26 -18.97 2.42
N THR A 102 5.84 -20.11 2.79
CA THR A 102 5.42 -21.46 2.36
C THR A 102 4.63 -22.19 3.43
N ALA A 103 4.80 -21.82 4.70
CA ALA A 103 4.00 -22.32 5.81
C ALA A 103 3.75 -21.20 6.82
N ARG A 104 2.62 -21.26 7.53
CA ARG A 104 2.21 -20.28 8.54
C ARG A 104 1.95 -20.93 9.87
N GLU A 105 2.09 -20.16 10.93
CA GLU A 105 1.68 -20.52 12.27
C GLU A 105 0.17 -20.32 12.47
N ASP A 106 -0.36 -20.76 13.62
CA ASP A 106 -1.76 -20.59 14.01
C ASP A 106 -2.03 -19.25 14.76
N TYR A 107 -1.03 -18.38 14.85
CA TYR A 107 -1.11 -17.05 15.43
C TYR A 107 -0.66 -15.97 14.41
N ILE A 108 -1.03 -14.72 14.67
CA ILE A 108 -0.79 -13.62 13.71
C ILE A 108 0.46 -12.78 14.03
N ALA A 109 0.93 -12.80 15.28
CA ALA A 109 2.12 -12.07 15.70
C ALA A 109 2.83 -12.76 16.84
N LYS A 110 4.15 -12.59 16.89
CA LYS A 110 5.02 -13.05 17.98
C LYS A 110 5.57 -11.83 18.70
N CYS A 111 5.25 -11.70 19.96
CA CYS A 111 5.62 -10.55 20.77
C CYS A 111 6.36 -10.99 22.02
N SER A 112 7.32 -10.19 22.48
CA SER A 112 8.01 -10.37 23.75
C SER A 112 7.57 -9.29 24.74
N GLY A 113 7.11 -9.70 25.92
CA GLY A 113 6.71 -8.78 26.98
C GLY A 113 5.48 -7.92 26.67
N ARG A 114 5.42 -6.75 27.31
CA ARG A 114 4.36 -5.77 27.07
C ARG A 114 4.59 -5.03 25.78
N ARG A 115 3.50 -4.75 25.05
CA ARG A 115 3.53 -3.91 23.87
C ARG A 115 2.19 -3.21 23.66
N SER A 116 2.20 -2.11 22.90
CA SER A 116 1.00 -1.50 22.33
C SER A 116 0.56 -2.29 21.10
N PHE A 117 -0.72 -2.35 20.86
CA PHE A 117 -1.29 -2.95 19.66
C PHE A 117 -1.63 -1.85 18.65
N PRO A 118 -1.65 -2.18 17.34
CA PRO A 118 -2.11 -1.25 16.32
C PRO A 118 -3.54 -0.79 16.60
N TRP A 119 -3.80 0.46 16.29
CA TRP A 119 -5.15 1.01 16.31
C TRP A 119 -5.97 0.51 15.12
N ARG A 120 -7.21 0.18 15.38
CA ARG A 120 -8.23 -0.06 14.36
C ARG A 120 -9.19 1.11 14.41
N ILE A 121 -9.26 1.86 13.32
CA ILE A 121 -9.90 3.18 13.30
C ILE A 121 -11.13 3.12 12.42
N ALA A 122 -12.24 3.63 12.95
CA ALA A 122 -13.47 3.88 12.22
C ALA A 122 -13.71 5.38 12.19
N ILE A 123 -13.45 6.03 11.07
CA ILE A 123 -13.66 7.45 10.87
C ILE A 123 -15.03 7.64 10.25
N VAL A 124 -15.92 8.32 10.98
CA VAL A 124 -17.26 8.67 10.48
C VAL A 124 -17.25 10.13 10.04
N SER A 125 -17.66 10.36 8.81
CA SER A 125 -17.66 11.68 8.19
C SER A 125 -19.04 12.00 7.63
N SER A 126 -19.44 13.27 7.72
CA SER A 126 -20.70 13.77 7.18
C SER A 126 -20.62 13.99 5.68
N ASP A 127 -19.43 14.28 5.16
CA ASP A 127 -19.15 14.46 3.73
C ASP A 127 -17.73 14.01 3.35
N ASP A 128 -17.44 13.97 2.04
CA ASP A 128 -16.17 13.50 1.53
C ASP A 128 -14.97 14.41 1.87
N LYS A 129 -15.20 15.71 2.11
CA LYS A 129 -14.16 16.68 2.43
C LYS A 129 -13.54 16.42 3.80
N GLU A 130 -14.37 16.02 4.77
CA GLU A 130 -13.88 15.70 6.12
C GLU A 130 -12.92 14.49 6.14
N LEU A 131 -12.98 13.61 5.12
CA LEU A 131 -12.03 12.51 5.01
C LEU A 131 -10.67 12.99 4.51
N LEU A 132 -10.61 14.03 3.67
CA LEU A 132 -9.36 14.57 3.14
C LEU A 132 -8.53 15.26 4.23
N ASP A 133 -9.20 15.96 5.15
CA ASP A 133 -8.55 16.70 6.24
C ASP A 133 -8.42 15.87 7.52
N ASN A 134 -8.76 14.58 7.46
CA ASN A 134 -8.75 13.73 8.64
C ASN A 134 -7.33 13.26 8.97
N ASP A 135 -6.85 13.63 10.14
CA ASP A 135 -5.52 13.30 10.65
C ASP A 135 -5.52 12.25 11.78
N MET A 136 -6.63 11.51 11.95
CA MET A 136 -6.80 10.55 13.05
C MET A 136 -5.69 9.47 13.07
N VAL A 137 -5.24 9.03 11.90
CA VAL A 137 -4.15 8.05 11.78
C VAL A 137 -2.88 8.59 12.44
N TYR A 138 -2.55 9.86 12.22
CA TYR A 138 -1.38 10.52 12.81
C TYR A 138 -1.56 10.82 14.30
N LYS A 139 -2.75 11.24 14.71
CA LYS A 139 -3.06 11.53 16.13
C LYS A 139 -2.96 10.30 17.02
N LEU A 140 -3.25 9.12 16.49
CA LEU A 140 -3.20 7.87 17.23
C LEU A 140 -1.84 7.17 17.11
N ALA A 141 -0.99 7.60 16.20
CA ALA A 141 0.35 7.05 16.03
C ALA A 141 1.25 7.40 17.23
N ALA A 142 2.21 6.52 17.52
CA ALA A 142 3.27 6.81 18.45
C ALA A 142 4.08 8.04 17.99
N PRO A 143 4.67 8.82 18.91
CA PRO A 143 5.55 9.93 18.54
C PRO A 143 6.70 9.50 17.63
N SER A 144 7.13 10.40 16.75
CA SER A 144 8.33 10.17 15.92
C SER A 144 9.53 9.78 16.78
N ARG A 145 10.28 8.79 16.33
CA ARG A 145 11.55 8.39 16.91
C ARG A 145 12.74 9.18 16.33
N LEU A 146 12.49 10.01 15.34
CA LEU A 146 13.48 10.92 14.79
C LEU A 146 13.47 12.22 15.60
N GLU A 147 14.55 12.53 16.27
CA GLU A 147 14.71 13.75 17.08
C GLU A 147 14.91 14.98 16.18
N ASP A 148 15.68 14.84 15.11
CA ASP A 148 15.91 15.91 14.13
C ASP A 148 15.41 15.48 12.74
N THR A 149 14.53 16.27 12.19
CA THR A 149 13.98 16.10 10.84
C THR A 149 14.33 17.27 9.90
N SER A 150 15.19 18.19 10.33
CA SER A 150 15.57 19.39 9.57
C SER A 150 16.29 19.08 8.25
N TRP A 151 16.92 17.92 8.15
CA TRP A 151 17.56 17.42 6.95
C TRP A 151 16.58 16.94 5.85
N ILE A 152 15.32 16.68 6.21
CA ILE A 152 14.27 16.29 5.24
C ILE A 152 13.83 17.51 4.47
N LYS A 153 14.14 17.55 3.19
CA LYS A 153 13.74 18.63 2.28
C LYS A 153 12.79 18.06 1.23
N PRO A 154 11.49 18.28 1.39
CA PRO A 154 10.53 17.88 0.36
C PRO A 154 10.77 18.64 -0.94
N GLY A 155 10.54 17.98 -2.06
CA GLY A 155 10.78 18.59 -3.36
C GLY A 155 10.29 17.72 -4.51
N LYS A 156 10.45 18.24 -5.72
CA LYS A 156 10.13 17.48 -6.93
C LYS A 156 11.25 16.49 -7.24
N VAL A 157 10.84 15.33 -7.74
CA VAL A 157 11.74 14.23 -8.14
C VAL A 157 11.53 13.95 -9.61
N ALA A 158 12.62 13.81 -10.38
CA ALA A 158 12.59 13.22 -11.70
C ALA A 158 12.76 11.69 -11.56
N TRP A 159 11.80 10.93 -12.06
CA TRP A 159 11.80 9.47 -11.95
C TRP A 159 11.50 8.82 -13.31
N GLU A 160 12.50 8.16 -13.86
CA GLU A 160 12.43 7.59 -15.21
C GLU A 160 11.43 6.45 -15.33
N TRP A 161 11.23 5.67 -14.28
CA TRP A 161 10.31 4.54 -14.30
C TRP A 161 8.85 4.94 -14.42
N TRP A 162 8.51 6.16 -14.02
CA TRP A 162 7.14 6.67 -14.09
C TRP A 162 6.54 6.59 -15.49
N ASN A 163 7.35 6.80 -16.52
CA ASN A 163 6.96 6.71 -17.93
C ASN A 163 7.74 5.63 -18.70
N SER A 164 8.11 4.55 -18.01
CA SER A 164 8.85 3.41 -18.61
C SER A 164 10.16 3.82 -19.27
N CYS A 165 10.92 4.70 -18.65
CA CYS A 165 12.17 5.28 -19.17
C CYS A 165 12.00 5.99 -20.53
N GLY A 166 10.76 6.37 -20.89
CA GLY A 166 10.45 7.06 -22.14
C GLY A 166 10.85 8.53 -22.07
N LEU A 167 11.29 9.08 -23.20
CA LEU A 167 11.48 10.51 -23.44
C LEU A 167 10.89 10.86 -24.78
N SER A 168 10.29 12.06 -24.88
CA SER A 168 9.85 12.65 -26.15
C SER A 168 10.70 13.86 -26.50
N GLY A 169 10.83 14.15 -27.80
CA GLY A 169 11.60 15.30 -28.28
C GLY A 169 13.11 15.11 -28.22
N VAL A 170 13.59 13.87 -28.22
CA VAL A 170 15.02 13.50 -28.28
C VAL A 170 15.33 12.79 -29.59
N ASP A 171 16.58 12.88 -30.06
CA ASP A 171 17.08 12.30 -31.30
C ASP A 171 17.72 10.92 -31.12
N PHE A 172 17.57 10.33 -29.93
CA PHE A 172 18.10 9.00 -29.58
C PHE A 172 16.99 8.08 -29.06
N LYS A 173 17.26 6.78 -29.05
CA LYS A 173 16.34 5.79 -28.49
C LYS A 173 16.38 5.84 -26.96
N ALA A 174 15.29 6.33 -26.34
CA ALA A 174 15.13 6.34 -24.90
C ALA A 174 15.04 4.91 -24.32
N GLY A 175 15.52 4.70 -23.10
CA GLY A 175 15.54 3.45 -22.39
C GLY A 175 16.50 3.47 -21.21
N VAL A 176 16.85 2.29 -20.67
CA VAL A 176 17.86 2.15 -19.62
C VAL A 176 19.26 2.27 -20.24
N ASN A 177 19.73 3.50 -20.43
CA ASN A 177 21.05 3.80 -21.00
C ASN A 177 21.53 5.19 -20.57
N ASN A 178 22.84 5.43 -20.68
CA ASN A 178 23.49 6.64 -20.20
C ASN A 178 22.96 7.92 -20.87
N VAL A 179 22.57 7.87 -22.14
CA VAL A 179 22.06 9.07 -22.86
C VAL A 179 20.72 9.50 -22.28
N THR A 180 19.85 8.54 -22.00
CA THR A 180 18.56 8.78 -21.34
C THR A 180 18.76 9.40 -19.97
N TYR A 181 19.59 8.84 -19.12
CA TYR A 181 19.84 9.36 -17.78
C TYR A 181 20.47 10.76 -17.79
N LYS A 182 21.42 11.03 -18.71
CA LYS A 182 21.93 12.38 -18.89
C LYS A 182 20.85 13.38 -19.25
N ALA A 183 19.96 13.03 -20.17
CA ALA A 183 18.84 13.90 -20.53
C ALA A 183 17.88 14.17 -19.34
N TYR A 184 17.63 13.16 -18.49
CA TYR A 184 16.86 13.38 -17.24
C TYR A 184 17.59 14.30 -16.27
N ILE A 185 18.91 14.15 -16.11
CA ILE A 185 19.73 15.02 -15.25
C ILE A 185 19.72 16.46 -15.77
N ASP A 186 19.92 16.66 -17.07
CA ASP A 186 19.92 17.98 -17.69
C ASP A 186 18.56 18.66 -17.53
N PHE A 187 17.47 17.92 -17.75
CA PHE A 187 16.12 18.40 -17.53
C PHE A 187 15.89 18.78 -16.05
N ALA A 188 16.27 17.91 -15.14
CA ALA A 188 16.12 18.15 -13.69
C ALA A 188 16.89 19.40 -13.26
N SER A 189 18.14 19.55 -13.72
CA SER A 189 18.98 20.72 -13.45
C SER A 189 18.35 21.99 -13.99
N LYS A 190 17.89 21.99 -15.24
CA LYS A 190 17.25 23.15 -15.89
C LYS A 190 15.99 23.62 -15.19
N HIS A 191 15.24 22.68 -14.58
CA HIS A 191 13.94 22.97 -13.96
C HIS A 191 13.98 23.00 -12.43
N GLY A 192 15.16 23.03 -11.80
CA GLY A 192 15.30 23.10 -10.34
C GLY A 192 14.78 21.86 -9.62
N ILE A 193 14.83 20.70 -10.28
CA ILE A 193 14.51 19.41 -9.67
C ILE A 193 15.78 18.85 -9.06
N CYS A 194 15.82 18.76 -7.73
CA CYS A 194 17.06 18.47 -7.00
C CYS A 194 17.39 16.98 -6.87
N LEU A 195 16.46 16.09 -7.22
CA LEU A 195 16.65 14.65 -7.08
C LEU A 195 16.23 13.91 -8.34
N LEU A 196 17.12 13.06 -8.83
CA LEU A 196 16.80 12.02 -9.80
C LEU A 196 16.67 10.69 -9.04
N TYR A 197 15.49 10.10 -9.09
CA TYR A 197 15.23 8.79 -8.51
C TYR A 197 15.39 7.72 -9.58
N THR A 198 16.31 6.79 -9.36
CA THR A 198 16.53 5.64 -10.23
C THR A 198 16.14 4.38 -9.48
N SER A 199 15.42 3.48 -10.13
CA SER A 199 15.14 2.18 -9.55
C SER A 199 16.41 1.34 -9.55
N PRO A 200 16.92 0.87 -8.40
CA PRO A 200 18.07 -0.02 -8.38
C PRO A 200 17.70 -1.31 -9.11
N SER A 201 18.34 -1.56 -10.23
CA SER A 201 18.20 -2.81 -10.95
C SER A 201 19.20 -3.82 -10.37
N PRO A 202 18.79 -5.06 -10.08
CA PRO A 202 19.72 -6.12 -9.70
C PRO A 202 20.72 -6.48 -10.80
N ARG A 203 20.53 -5.93 -12.01
CA ARG A 203 21.47 -6.10 -13.14
C ARG A 203 22.62 -5.09 -13.13
N ASP A 204 22.51 -4.07 -12.26
CA ASP A 204 23.48 -2.99 -12.16
C ASP A 204 24.43 -3.19 -10.95
N ALA A 205 24.29 -4.33 -10.25
CA ALA A 205 25.12 -4.74 -9.12
C ALA A 205 26.14 -5.82 -9.52
#